data_2fa693d09f4745e86bb2910838764973
#
_entry.id   2fa693d09f4745e86bb2910838764973
#
_cell.length_a   1.000
_cell.length_b   1.000
_cell.length_c   1.000
_cell.angle_alpha   90.00
_cell.angle_beta   90.00
_cell.angle_gamma   90.00
#
_symmetry.space_group_name_H-M   'P 1'
#
loop_
_entity.id
_entity.type
_entity.pdbx_description
1 polymer ?
#
loop_
_entity_poly.entity_id
_entity_poly.type
_entity_poly.pdbx_seq_one_letter_code
_entity_poly.pdbx_strand_id
1 'polypeptide(L)'
;MRQSPFLPNRPLKVAVLGSSGAVGSELLKILEQRDFPISELVLLSSERSEGKKIIWKDEELVTKKTIKEEFLNLDLVLASAGGGISKKWSSSIMEQNALLIDNSSAFRLDKNVPLIVPEVNASEALNHDGVIANPIMIKYVTSINFRNYKRYILI
;
A
#
# COMPACT_ATOMS: atom_id res chain seq x y z
N MET A 1 -24.88 2.55 -1.60
CA MET A 1 -23.89 2.29 -0.54
C MET A 1 -22.85 1.35 -1.12
N ARG A 2 -21.63 1.82 -1.38
CA ARG A 2 -20.51 0.93 -1.70
C ARG A 2 -20.19 0.17 -0.41
N GLN A 3 -20.25 -1.15 -0.42
CA GLN A 3 -19.73 -1.94 0.69
C GLN A 3 -18.25 -1.57 0.83
N SER A 4 -17.83 -1.16 2.01
CA SER A 4 -16.42 -0.99 2.33
C SER A 4 -15.71 -2.29 1.95
N PRO A 5 -14.72 -2.28 1.06
CA PRO A 5 -14.04 -3.49 0.67
C PRO A 5 -13.19 -3.95 1.85
N PHE A 6 -13.77 -4.81 2.69
CA PHE A 6 -12.96 -5.55 3.64
C PHE A 6 -11.98 -6.40 2.83
N LEU A 7 -10.72 -6.32 3.17
CA LEU A 7 -9.74 -7.17 2.56
C LEU A 7 -10.11 -8.64 2.82
N PRO A 8 -9.99 -9.51 1.82
CA PRO A 8 -10.43 -10.88 1.93
C PRO A 8 -9.67 -11.65 3.00
N ASN A 9 -10.31 -12.63 3.63
CA ASN A 9 -9.66 -13.50 4.64
C ASN A 9 -8.82 -14.62 3.98
N ARG A 10 -7.89 -14.21 3.13
CA ARG A 10 -6.91 -15.05 2.44
C ARG A 10 -5.61 -14.25 2.25
N PRO A 11 -4.50 -14.87 1.84
CA PRO A 11 -3.33 -14.12 1.40
C PRO A 11 -3.68 -13.15 0.28
N LEU A 12 -3.14 -11.94 0.36
CA LEU A 12 -3.51 -10.81 -0.50
C LEU A 12 -2.63 -10.72 -1.73
N LYS A 13 -3.19 -10.16 -2.80
CA LYS A 13 -2.42 -9.65 -3.93
C LYS A 13 -2.08 -8.19 -3.66
N VAL A 14 -0.80 -7.91 -3.47
CA VAL A 14 -0.30 -6.62 -3.01
C VAL A 14 0.59 -5.98 -4.06
N ALA A 15 0.42 -4.69 -4.30
CA ALA A 15 1.42 -3.91 -5.03
C ALA A 15 2.10 -2.89 -4.13
N VAL A 16 3.39 -2.67 -4.36
CA VAL A 16 4.15 -1.56 -3.78
C VAL A 16 4.44 -0.54 -4.88
N LEU A 17 3.72 0.58 -4.85
CA LEU A 17 3.89 1.69 -5.79
C LEU A 17 5.01 2.61 -5.30
N GLY A 18 6.09 2.69 -6.08
CA GLY A 18 7.34 3.34 -5.67
C GLY A 18 8.32 2.38 -4.98
N SER A 19 8.26 1.09 -5.32
CA SER A 19 9.05 0.00 -4.72
C SER A 19 10.57 0.20 -4.78
N SER A 20 11.08 0.93 -5.78
CA SER A 20 12.52 1.21 -5.95
C SER A 20 13.02 2.40 -5.12
N GLY A 21 12.14 3.11 -4.41
CA GLY A 21 12.49 4.23 -3.52
C GLY A 21 12.87 3.75 -2.12
N ALA A 22 13.43 4.69 -1.30
CA ALA A 22 13.85 4.37 0.07
C ALA A 22 12.68 3.85 0.94
N VAL A 23 11.52 4.51 0.89
CA VAL A 23 10.33 4.09 1.65
C VAL A 23 9.77 2.78 1.10
N GLY A 24 9.72 2.61 -0.22
CA GLY A 24 9.28 1.36 -0.85
C GLY A 24 10.16 0.17 -0.46
N SER A 25 11.47 0.35 -0.43
CA SER A 25 12.41 -0.70 0.03
C SER A 25 12.20 -1.05 1.50
N GLU A 26 11.87 -0.08 2.35
CA GLU A 26 11.59 -0.32 3.75
C GLU A 26 10.23 -1.03 3.96
N LEU A 27 9.21 -0.67 3.17
CA LEU A 27 7.93 -1.40 3.15
C LEU A 27 8.13 -2.87 2.82
N LEU A 28 8.95 -3.19 1.82
CA LEU A 28 9.23 -4.58 1.44
C LEU A 28 9.88 -5.36 2.58
N LYS A 29 10.88 -4.78 3.26
CA LYS A 29 11.51 -5.40 4.42
C LYS A 29 10.51 -5.67 5.55
N ILE A 30 9.63 -4.71 5.84
CA ILE A 30 8.64 -4.84 6.91
C ILE A 30 7.60 -5.91 6.56
N LEU A 31 7.12 -5.96 5.32
CA LEU A 31 6.22 -7.01 4.85
C LEU A 31 6.82 -8.40 5.03
N GLU A 32 8.12 -8.55 4.73
CA GLU A 32 8.88 -9.77 4.92
C GLU A 32 9.06 -10.12 6.41
N GLN A 33 9.62 -9.19 7.22
CA GLN A 33 9.88 -9.38 8.65
C GLN A 33 8.62 -9.77 9.44
N ARG A 34 7.46 -9.32 8.99
CA ARG A 34 6.18 -9.54 9.65
C ARG A 34 5.41 -10.72 9.08
N ASP A 35 5.99 -11.40 8.12
CA ASP A 35 5.35 -12.50 7.40
C ASP A 35 3.93 -12.12 6.97
N PHE A 36 3.80 -10.90 6.39
CA PHE A 36 2.51 -10.41 5.92
C PHE A 36 1.93 -11.39 4.89
N PRO A 37 0.65 -11.78 4.98
CA PRO A 37 0.07 -12.83 4.14
C PRO A 37 -0.13 -12.35 2.70
N ILE A 38 0.89 -12.54 1.87
CA ILE A 38 0.89 -12.16 0.45
C ILE A 38 0.86 -13.41 -0.42
N SER A 39 -0.07 -13.48 -1.35
CA SER A 39 -0.13 -14.52 -2.39
C SER A 39 0.58 -14.08 -3.67
N GLU A 40 0.63 -12.78 -3.94
CA GLU A 40 1.31 -12.20 -5.10
C GLU A 40 1.80 -10.80 -4.73
N LEU A 41 3.07 -10.51 -5.01
CA LEU A 41 3.67 -9.20 -4.79
C LEU A 41 4.10 -8.57 -6.12
N VAL A 42 3.51 -7.41 -6.44
CA VAL A 42 3.82 -6.64 -7.63
C VAL A 42 4.64 -5.40 -7.27
N LEU A 43 5.79 -5.23 -7.89
CA LEU A 43 6.67 -4.10 -7.65
C LEU A 43 6.49 -3.06 -8.76
N LEU A 44 5.86 -1.92 -8.41
CA LEU A 44 5.58 -0.85 -9.36
C LEU A 44 6.55 0.32 -9.20
N SER A 45 7.04 0.82 -10.31
CA SER A 45 8.03 1.91 -10.34
C SER A 45 7.81 2.86 -11.53
N SER A 46 8.63 3.91 -11.62
CA SER A 46 8.70 4.73 -12.82
C SER A 46 9.39 3.97 -13.95
N GLU A 47 9.18 4.40 -15.19
CA GLU A 47 9.84 3.88 -16.37
C GLU A 47 11.37 3.80 -16.23
N ARG A 48 11.98 4.82 -15.58
CA ARG A 48 13.43 4.84 -15.32
C ARG A 48 13.92 3.69 -14.43
N SER A 49 13.04 3.13 -13.61
CA SER A 49 13.38 2.05 -12.67
C SER A 49 12.74 0.71 -13.06
N GLU A 50 12.13 0.63 -14.23
CA GLU A 50 11.61 -0.62 -14.79
C GLU A 50 12.74 -1.61 -15.00
N GLY A 51 12.48 -2.88 -14.76
CA GLY A 51 13.46 -3.96 -14.90
C GLY A 51 14.47 -4.08 -13.75
N LYS A 52 14.40 -3.20 -12.74
CA LYS A 52 15.27 -3.32 -11.57
C LYS A 52 14.90 -4.56 -10.77
N LYS A 53 15.91 -5.35 -10.43
CA LYS A 53 15.77 -6.56 -9.61
C LYS A 53 15.80 -6.22 -8.13
N ILE A 54 14.90 -6.81 -7.38
CA ILE A 54 14.80 -6.68 -5.92
C ILE A 54 14.61 -8.08 -5.34
N ILE A 55 15.41 -8.44 -4.36
CA ILE A 55 15.25 -9.72 -3.64
C ILE A 55 14.22 -9.52 -2.53
N TRP A 56 13.23 -10.41 -2.46
CA TRP A 56 12.23 -10.45 -1.41
C TRP A 56 11.88 -11.91 -1.08
N LYS A 57 11.98 -12.32 0.18
CA LYS A 57 11.80 -13.70 0.64
C LYS A 57 12.60 -14.71 -0.22
N ASP A 58 13.88 -14.41 -0.46
CA ASP A 58 14.79 -15.22 -1.29
C ASP A 58 14.39 -15.36 -2.77
N GLU A 59 13.36 -14.68 -3.23
CA GLU A 59 12.94 -14.62 -4.62
C GLU A 59 13.40 -13.32 -5.30
N GLU A 60 13.84 -13.42 -6.55
CA GLU A 60 14.16 -12.25 -7.37
C GLU A 60 12.89 -11.73 -8.05
N LEU A 61 12.43 -10.57 -7.63
CA LEU A 61 11.31 -9.86 -8.23
C LEU A 61 11.82 -8.72 -9.13
N VAL A 62 11.11 -8.48 -10.23
CA VAL A 62 11.46 -7.42 -11.19
C VAL A 62 10.45 -6.29 -11.09
N THR A 63 10.94 -5.05 -10.99
CA THR A 63 10.07 -3.87 -10.98
C THR A 63 9.46 -3.66 -12.36
N LYS A 64 8.16 -3.39 -12.38
CA LYS A 64 7.40 -3.07 -13.57
C LYS A 64 7.11 -1.57 -13.64
N LYS A 65 7.02 -1.04 -14.87
CA LYS A 65 6.47 0.29 -15.09
C LYS A 65 5.03 0.35 -14.62
N THR A 66 4.67 1.44 -13.94
CA THR A 66 3.29 1.64 -13.48
C THR A 66 2.40 2.00 -14.66
N ILE A 67 1.47 1.11 -14.98
CA ILE A 67 0.39 1.29 -15.97
C ILE A 67 -0.94 0.84 -15.33
N LYS A 68 -2.07 1.21 -15.93
CA LYS A 68 -3.40 0.93 -15.37
C LYS A 68 -3.67 -0.58 -15.23
N GLU A 69 -3.19 -1.37 -16.17
CA GLU A 69 -3.37 -2.82 -16.24
C GLU A 69 -2.70 -3.56 -15.07
N GLU A 70 -1.65 -3.01 -14.50
CA GLU A 70 -0.94 -3.61 -13.36
C GLU A 70 -1.74 -3.55 -12.05
N PHE A 71 -2.84 -2.79 -12.02
CA PHE A 71 -3.75 -2.76 -10.86
C PHE A 71 -4.87 -3.81 -10.92
N LEU A 72 -4.98 -4.56 -12.03
CA LEU A 72 -5.99 -5.60 -12.19
C LEU A 72 -5.84 -6.70 -11.12
N ASN A 73 -6.96 -7.06 -10.50
CA ASN A 73 -7.03 -8.13 -9.50
C ASN A 73 -6.16 -7.95 -8.24
N LEU A 74 -5.68 -6.74 -7.97
CA LEU A 74 -5.02 -6.45 -6.70
C LEU A 74 -6.06 -6.28 -5.58
N ASP A 75 -5.67 -6.65 -4.36
CA ASP A 75 -6.45 -6.39 -3.15
C ASP A 75 -5.97 -5.11 -2.46
N LEU A 76 -4.66 -4.84 -2.51
CA LEU A 76 -4.01 -3.77 -1.75
C LEU A 76 -2.90 -3.12 -2.56
N VAL A 77 -2.84 -1.80 -2.54
CA VAL A 77 -1.73 -1.01 -3.08
C VAL A 77 -1.13 -0.14 -1.97
N LEU A 78 0.15 -0.32 -1.71
CA LEU A 78 0.93 0.50 -0.78
C LEU A 78 1.69 1.54 -1.58
N ALA A 79 1.31 2.82 -1.46
CA ALA A 79 1.92 3.89 -2.24
C ALA A 79 2.96 4.68 -1.45
N SER A 80 4.16 4.79 -2.03
CA SER A 80 5.27 5.60 -1.53
C SER A 80 5.99 6.39 -2.64
N ALA A 81 5.30 6.62 -3.76
CA ALA A 81 5.88 7.24 -4.96
C ALA A 81 5.73 8.77 -5.02
N GLY A 82 5.22 9.40 -3.95
CA GLY A 82 4.97 10.83 -3.87
C GLY A 82 3.55 11.22 -4.30
N GLY A 83 3.10 12.41 -3.82
CA GLY A 83 1.69 12.82 -3.89
C GLY A 83 1.13 12.95 -5.31
N GLY A 84 1.93 13.41 -6.26
CA GLY A 84 1.49 13.51 -7.66
C GLY A 84 1.20 12.14 -8.28
N ILE A 85 1.99 11.14 -7.97
CA ILE A 85 1.82 9.76 -8.46
C ILE A 85 0.61 9.11 -7.77
N SER A 86 0.48 9.27 -6.45
CA SER A 86 -0.66 8.76 -5.70
C SER A 86 -1.98 9.32 -6.24
N LYS A 87 -2.06 10.63 -6.47
CA LYS A 87 -3.25 11.26 -7.08
C LYS A 87 -3.54 10.75 -8.48
N LYS A 88 -2.49 10.60 -9.31
CA LYS A 88 -2.63 10.12 -10.69
C LYS A 88 -3.28 8.73 -10.75
N TRP A 89 -2.90 7.82 -9.84
CA TRP A 89 -3.29 6.42 -9.92
C TRP A 89 -4.44 6.02 -8.99
N SER A 90 -4.81 6.86 -8.03
CA SER A 90 -5.86 6.54 -7.04
C SER A 90 -7.17 6.09 -7.68
N SER A 91 -7.66 6.81 -8.69
CA SER A 91 -8.92 6.44 -9.37
C SER A 91 -8.82 5.08 -10.06
N SER A 92 -7.69 4.81 -10.74
CA SER A 92 -7.48 3.52 -11.42
C SER A 92 -7.39 2.36 -10.43
N ILE A 93 -6.79 2.59 -9.25
CA ILE A 93 -6.71 1.59 -8.18
C ILE A 93 -8.12 1.31 -7.61
N MET A 94 -8.87 2.36 -7.30
CA MET A 94 -10.23 2.23 -6.75
C MET A 94 -11.22 1.59 -7.75
N GLU A 95 -11.08 1.86 -9.05
CA GLU A 95 -11.87 1.23 -10.11
C GLU A 95 -11.72 -0.29 -10.13
N GLN A 96 -10.60 -0.80 -9.66
CA GLN A 96 -10.32 -2.25 -9.53
C GLN A 96 -10.76 -2.82 -8.17
N ASN A 97 -11.40 -2.02 -7.33
CA ASN A 97 -11.79 -2.36 -5.95
C ASN A 97 -10.59 -2.69 -5.04
N ALA A 98 -9.37 -2.28 -5.39
CA ALA A 98 -8.22 -2.38 -4.53
C ALA A 98 -8.20 -1.25 -3.50
N LEU A 99 -7.75 -1.56 -2.28
CA LEU A 99 -7.51 -0.56 -1.25
C LEU A 99 -6.17 0.14 -1.51
N LEU A 100 -6.17 1.47 -1.56
CA LEU A 100 -4.95 2.27 -1.59
C LEU A 100 -4.60 2.75 -0.18
N ILE A 101 -3.41 2.39 0.31
CA ILE A 101 -2.82 3.01 1.50
C ILE A 101 -1.69 3.93 1.03
N ASP A 102 -1.89 5.23 1.21
CA ASP A 102 -0.99 6.26 0.70
C ASP A 102 -0.13 6.88 1.81
N ASN A 103 1.18 6.72 1.70
CA ASN A 103 2.16 7.34 2.60
C ASN A 103 2.57 8.75 2.18
N SER A 104 2.06 9.27 1.06
CA SER A 104 2.35 10.62 0.61
C SER A 104 1.50 11.68 1.33
N SER A 105 1.66 12.93 0.96
CA SER A 105 0.80 14.02 1.44
C SER A 105 -0.47 14.22 0.62
N ALA A 106 -0.71 13.38 -0.39
CA ALA A 106 -1.75 13.61 -1.41
C ALA A 106 -3.15 13.77 -0.82
N PHE A 107 -3.48 12.95 0.17
CA PHE A 107 -4.85 12.81 0.70
C PHE A 107 -4.99 13.22 2.16
N ARG A 108 -3.91 13.65 2.84
CA ARG A 108 -3.95 13.94 4.29
C ARG A 108 -4.92 15.05 4.70
N LEU A 109 -5.20 15.99 3.80
CA LEU A 109 -6.12 17.10 4.04
C LEU A 109 -7.48 16.88 3.35
N ASP A 110 -7.69 15.75 2.70
CA ASP A 110 -8.97 15.42 2.09
C ASP A 110 -9.94 14.92 3.18
N LYS A 111 -11.06 15.61 3.34
CA LYS A 111 -12.08 15.31 4.35
C LYS A 111 -12.78 13.96 4.13
N ASN A 112 -12.73 13.44 2.90
CA ASN A 112 -13.35 12.17 2.53
C ASN A 112 -12.38 10.98 2.66
N VAL A 113 -11.10 11.24 2.97
CA VAL A 113 -10.09 10.20 3.12
C VAL A 113 -9.64 10.15 4.58
N PRO A 114 -9.83 9.03 5.27
CA PRO A 114 -9.40 8.93 6.66
C PRO A 114 -7.88 8.99 6.76
N LEU A 115 -7.37 9.89 7.59
CA LEU A 115 -5.97 9.95 7.98
C LEU A 115 -5.79 9.08 9.23
N ILE A 116 -5.09 7.96 9.07
CA ILE A 116 -5.00 6.93 10.11
C ILE A 116 -3.65 6.93 10.78
N VAL A 117 -3.68 7.02 12.10
CA VAL A 117 -2.60 6.71 13.03
C VAL A 117 -3.07 5.49 13.84
N PRO A 118 -2.54 4.29 13.60
CA PRO A 118 -3.09 3.04 14.16
C PRO A 118 -3.24 3.06 15.69
N GLU A 119 -2.31 3.70 16.38
CA GLU A 119 -2.29 3.79 17.83
C GLU A 119 -3.36 4.76 18.39
N VAL A 120 -3.94 5.60 17.53
CA VAL A 120 -4.86 6.67 17.91
C VAL A 120 -6.28 6.41 17.45
N ASN A 121 -6.44 6.08 16.15
CA ASN A 121 -7.75 6.05 15.51
C ASN A 121 -7.93 4.89 14.52
N ALA A 122 -7.39 3.72 14.83
CA ALA A 122 -7.45 2.53 13.94
C ALA A 122 -8.87 2.19 13.45
N SER A 123 -9.89 2.40 14.28
CA SER A 123 -11.30 2.13 13.93
C SER A 123 -11.82 2.99 12.79
N GLU A 124 -11.28 4.19 12.60
CA GLU A 124 -11.69 5.09 11.52
C GLU A 124 -11.27 4.57 10.14
N ALA A 125 -10.29 3.65 10.10
CA ALA A 125 -9.91 2.99 8.86
C ALA A 125 -11.07 2.26 8.19
N LEU A 126 -12.06 1.80 8.95
CA LEU A 126 -13.25 1.13 8.41
C LEU A 126 -14.18 2.07 7.61
N ASN A 127 -13.99 3.37 7.72
CA ASN A 127 -14.79 4.40 7.06
C ASN A 127 -14.20 4.85 5.71
N HIS A 128 -13.21 4.11 5.17
CA HIS A 128 -12.60 4.49 3.89
C HIS A 128 -13.50 4.18 2.68
N ASP A 129 -13.40 5.00 1.65
CA ASP A 129 -14.01 4.77 0.33
C ASP A 129 -13.00 4.25 -0.72
N GLY A 130 -12.03 3.45 -0.29
CA GLY A 130 -10.99 2.87 -1.16
C GLY A 130 -9.61 3.51 -1.00
N VAL A 131 -9.48 4.61 -0.24
CA VAL A 131 -8.20 5.24 0.08
C VAL A 131 -8.07 5.46 1.58
N ILE A 132 -6.89 5.16 2.10
CA ILE A 132 -6.47 5.51 3.47
C ILE A 132 -5.19 6.35 3.35
N ALA A 133 -5.17 7.52 3.98
CA ALA A 133 -3.97 8.32 4.12
C ALA A 133 -3.21 7.94 5.38
N ASN A 134 -1.89 7.82 5.26
CA ASN A 134 -1.00 7.53 6.37
C ASN A 134 -0.08 8.73 6.62
N PRO A 135 0.13 9.19 7.87
CA PRO A 135 1.12 10.23 8.15
C PRO A 135 2.53 9.69 7.89
N ILE A 136 3.39 10.50 7.24
CA ILE A 136 4.82 10.14 7.18
C ILE A 136 5.42 10.29 8.57
N MET A 137 5.70 9.16 9.15
CA MET A 137 6.60 9.09 10.29
C MET A 137 7.62 8.00 10.00
N ILE A 138 8.69 8.35 9.31
CA ILE A 138 9.82 7.44 9.00
C ILE A 138 10.33 6.71 10.27
N LYS A 139 10.10 7.27 11.44
CA LYS A 139 10.44 6.63 12.74
C LYS A 139 9.42 5.60 13.23
N TYR A 140 8.17 5.60 12.74
CA TYR A 140 7.10 4.72 13.26
C TYR A 140 6.84 3.47 12.42
N VAL A 141 7.35 3.40 11.21
CA VAL A 141 7.24 2.19 10.37
C VAL A 141 7.93 0.99 11.05
N THR A 142 8.92 1.24 11.91
CA THR A 142 9.65 0.20 12.65
C THR A 142 8.97 -0.25 13.95
N SER A 143 8.00 0.50 14.48
CA SER A 143 7.39 0.23 15.80
C SER A 143 5.95 -0.31 15.74
N ILE A 144 5.31 -0.35 14.58
CA ILE A 144 3.94 -0.85 14.46
C ILE A 144 3.91 -2.36 14.71
N ASN A 145 3.33 -2.77 15.84
CA ASN A 145 3.18 -4.16 16.23
C ASN A 145 1.96 -4.80 15.54
N PHE A 146 2.15 -5.34 14.32
CA PHE A 146 1.07 -5.95 13.51
C PHE A 146 0.44 -7.21 14.12
N ARG A 147 1.00 -7.81 15.15
CA ARG A 147 0.43 -9.03 15.76
C ARG A 147 -0.99 -8.84 16.27
N ASN A 148 -1.32 -7.63 16.71
CA ASN A 148 -2.66 -7.29 17.20
C ASN A 148 -3.62 -6.78 16.11
N TYR A 149 -3.13 -6.51 14.89
CA TYR A 149 -3.87 -5.88 13.80
C TYR A 149 -4.26 -6.82 12.66
N LYS A 150 -4.27 -8.15 12.88
CA LYS A 150 -4.83 -9.10 11.90
C LYS A 150 -6.28 -8.77 11.49
N ARG A 151 -6.95 -7.88 12.21
CA ARG A 151 -8.31 -7.39 11.88
C ARG A 151 -8.34 -6.01 11.23
N TYR A 152 -7.25 -5.25 11.31
CA TYR A 152 -7.19 -3.87 10.81
C TYR A 152 -5.91 -3.74 10.00
N ILE A 153 -6.05 -3.65 8.69
CA ILE A 153 -4.90 -3.54 7.81
C ILE A 153 -4.45 -2.09 7.81
N LEU A 154 -3.49 -1.83 8.64
CA LEU A 154 -2.76 -0.58 8.67
C LEU A 154 -1.28 -0.95 8.66
N ILE A 155 -0.59 -0.57 7.60
CA ILE A 155 0.85 -0.74 7.39
C ILE A 155 1.57 0.51 7.82
#